data_ef44e23fccc145dfe4eed30045778349
#
_entry.id   ef44e23fccc145dfe4eed30045778349
#
_cell.length_a   1.000
_cell.length_b   1.000
_cell.length_c   1.000
_cell.angle_alpha   90.00
_cell.angle_beta   90.00
_cell.angle_gamma   90.00
#
_symmetry.space_group_name_H-M   'P 1'
#
loop_
_entity.id
_entity.type
_entity.pdbx_description
1 polymer ?
#
loop_
_entity_poly.entity_id
_entity_poly.type
_entity_poly.pdbx_seq_one_letter_code
_entity_poly.pdbx_strand_id
1 'polypeptide(L)'
;SFCTAWHLSEIIHPTGKKITFTYSTSTIEQKVGIDRKVLLKVASGSDPGGACNCSEFKAQITTISNTISYLSQIDFEGLGKVIFEKGSGRTDAPFEYKLDKITVKNNSGATIKSFQLNYQFPLRTGTYSCQICTTQDVNYRMFLTSLNEQDKTGNNVKTYTFEYNDLNNLPARFSYAQDHWGYFNGKYNNDIISINDVPSNYQGIFSGHV
;
A
#
# COMPACT_ATOMS: atom_id res chain seq x y z
N SER A 1 -22.75 9.69 -6.44
CA SER A 1 -21.34 9.28 -6.51
C SER A 1 -20.50 10.53 -6.60
N PHE A 2 -19.46 10.61 -5.79
CA PHE A 2 -18.53 11.75 -5.82
C PHE A 2 -17.33 11.35 -6.67
N CYS A 3 -16.89 12.27 -7.55
CA CYS A 3 -15.65 12.08 -8.28
C CYS A 3 -14.48 12.38 -7.33
N THR A 4 -13.64 11.40 -7.06
CA THR A 4 -12.51 11.51 -6.13
C THR A 4 -11.17 11.72 -6.82
N ALA A 5 -11.11 11.53 -8.14
CA ALA A 5 -9.89 11.70 -8.93
C ALA A 5 -10.22 12.11 -10.37
N TRP A 6 -9.33 12.91 -10.95
CA TRP A 6 -9.36 13.30 -12.36
C TRP A 6 -8.13 12.75 -13.05
N HIS A 7 -8.32 12.12 -14.19
CA HIS A 7 -7.23 11.57 -14.99
C HIS A 7 -7.05 12.40 -16.26
N LEU A 8 -5.80 12.77 -16.54
CA LEU A 8 -5.46 13.51 -17.75
C LEU A 8 -5.74 12.63 -18.97
N SER A 9 -6.63 13.06 -19.87
CA SER A 9 -7.01 12.30 -21.06
C SER A 9 -6.21 12.70 -22.30
N GLU A 10 -5.93 14.00 -22.46
CA GLU A 10 -5.16 14.49 -23.61
C GLU A 10 -4.43 15.80 -23.31
N ILE A 11 -3.34 16.02 -24.06
CA ILE A 11 -2.64 17.29 -24.17
C ILE A 11 -2.66 17.67 -25.66
N ILE A 12 -3.08 18.90 -25.97
CA ILE A 12 -3.14 19.41 -27.33
C ILE A 12 -2.08 20.52 -27.49
N HIS A 13 -1.15 20.30 -28.41
CA HIS A 13 -0.17 21.31 -28.78
C HIS A 13 -0.83 22.40 -29.61
N PRO A 14 -0.37 23.69 -29.61
CA PRO A 14 -0.94 24.76 -30.42
C PRO A 14 -0.99 24.46 -31.93
N THR A 15 -0.14 23.56 -32.42
CA THR A 15 -0.16 23.08 -33.83
C THR A 15 -1.23 22.00 -34.12
N GLY A 16 -2.04 21.64 -33.12
CA GLY A 16 -3.09 20.63 -33.22
C GLY A 16 -2.64 19.18 -32.93
N LYS A 17 -1.33 18.90 -32.78
CA LYS A 17 -0.84 17.56 -32.42
C LYS A 17 -1.27 17.19 -31.01
N LYS A 18 -1.57 15.90 -30.81
CA LYS A 18 -2.10 15.38 -29.55
C LYS A 18 -1.18 14.36 -28.89
N ILE A 19 -1.22 14.37 -27.55
CA ILE A 19 -0.76 13.27 -26.72
C ILE A 19 -1.99 12.76 -25.98
N THR A 20 -2.29 11.47 -26.14
CA THR A 20 -3.48 10.84 -25.55
C THR A 20 -3.08 9.85 -24.45
N PHE A 21 -3.80 9.86 -23.34
CA PHE A 21 -3.58 8.97 -22.18
C PHE A 21 -4.74 7.98 -22.07
N THR A 22 -4.41 6.70 -22.07
CA THR A 22 -5.40 5.62 -21.95
C THR A 22 -5.22 4.91 -20.61
N TYR A 23 -6.33 4.62 -19.94
CA TYR A 23 -6.34 3.96 -18.63
C TYR A 23 -7.09 2.63 -18.70
N SER A 24 -6.62 1.66 -17.93
CA SER A 24 -7.36 0.45 -17.63
C SER A 24 -7.84 0.50 -16.18
N THR A 25 -9.07 0.06 -15.93
CA THR A 25 -9.64 0.02 -14.59
C THR A 25 -9.58 -1.38 -14.00
N SER A 26 -9.48 -1.48 -12.69
CA SER A 26 -9.60 -2.72 -11.95
C SER A 26 -10.17 -2.45 -10.57
N THR A 27 -11.08 -3.30 -10.11
CA THR A 27 -11.53 -3.28 -8.73
C THR A 27 -10.55 -4.10 -7.90
N ILE A 28 -10.04 -3.49 -6.83
CA ILE A 28 -9.08 -4.10 -5.92
C ILE A 28 -9.56 -3.96 -4.49
N GLU A 29 -9.14 -4.89 -3.64
CA GLU A 29 -9.32 -4.83 -2.20
C GLU A 29 -8.00 -4.43 -1.55
N GLN A 30 -8.02 -3.33 -0.82
CA GLN A 30 -6.84 -2.78 -0.13
C GLN A 30 -7.04 -2.79 1.38
N LYS A 31 -6.06 -3.34 2.09
CA LYS A 31 -5.95 -3.15 3.54
C LYS A 31 -5.26 -1.80 3.79
N VAL A 32 -6.00 -0.85 4.34
CA VAL A 32 -5.55 0.56 4.39
C VAL A 32 -5.10 1.02 5.76
N GLY A 33 -5.49 0.34 6.83
CA GLY A 33 -5.12 0.77 8.18
C GLY A 33 -5.65 -0.13 9.27
N ILE A 34 -5.32 0.24 10.50
CA ILE A 34 -5.84 -0.36 11.72
C ILE A 34 -6.80 0.63 12.35
N ASP A 35 -8.03 0.18 12.59
CA ASP A 35 -8.97 0.88 13.43
C ASP A 35 -8.91 0.33 14.86
N ARG A 36 -8.78 1.22 15.83
CA ARG A 36 -8.81 0.90 17.25
C ARG A 36 -9.96 1.62 17.91
N LYS A 37 -10.94 0.90 18.42
CA LYS A 37 -12.05 1.45 19.19
C LYS A 37 -11.92 1.02 20.64
N VAL A 38 -11.96 1.99 21.55
CA VAL A 38 -12.03 1.77 22.97
C VAL A 38 -13.33 2.42 23.46
N LEU A 39 -14.27 1.61 23.91
CA LEU A 39 -15.49 2.09 24.53
C LEU A 39 -15.27 2.16 26.06
N LEU A 40 -15.13 3.38 26.55
CA LEU A 40 -15.08 3.63 27.99
C LEU A 40 -16.49 3.88 28.49
N LYS A 41 -17.04 2.98 29.27
CA LYS A 41 -18.31 3.19 29.96
C LYS A 41 -18.02 3.64 31.40
N VAL A 42 -18.45 4.84 31.71
CA VAL A 42 -18.45 5.32 33.10
C VAL A 42 -19.53 4.52 33.83
N ALA A 43 -19.14 3.74 34.83
CA ALA A 43 -20.09 3.19 35.76
C ALA A 43 -20.70 4.36 36.54
N SER A 44 -21.88 4.80 36.14
CA SER A 44 -22.67 5.70 36.99
C SER A 44 -23.14 4.87 38.18
N GLY A 45 -22.80 5.31 39.40
CA GLY A 45 -23.02 4.57 40.63
C GLY A 45 -24.49 4.35 41.02
N SER A 46 -25.40 4.24 40.13
CA SER A 46 -26.82 4.05 40.32
C SER A 46 -27.46 3.02 39.40
N ASP A 47 -26.69 2.10 38.84
CA ASP A 47 -27.28 1.00 38.08
C ASP A 47 -27.45 -0.23 38.96
N PRO A 48 -28.68 -0.56 39.45
CA PRO A 48 -28.87 -1.66 40.45
C PRO A 48 -28.80 -3.05 39.84
N GLY A 49 -28.38 -3.21 38.64
CA GLY A 49 -28.66 -4.47 37.95
C GLY A 49 -27.59 -5.07 37.08
N GLY A 50 -26.33 -4.77 37.23
CA GLY A 50 -25.42 -5.58 36.47
C GLY A 50 -24.04 -4.96 36.23
N ALA A 51 -23.03 -5.71 36.58
CA ALA A 51 -21.67 -5.46 36.14
C ALA A 51 -21.67 -5.33 34.61
N CYS A 52 -21.68 -4.09 34.10
CA CYS A 52 -21.44 -3.85 32.68
C CYS A 52 -19.97 -4.14 32.41
N ASN A 53 -19.68 -5.33 31.94
CA ASN A 53 -18.38 -5.72 31.42
C ASN A 53 -18.15 -5.03 30.06
N CYS A 54 -18.09 -3.71 30.07
CA CYS A 54 -18.21 -2.86 28.89
C CYS A 54 -16.88 -2.30 28.39
N SER A 55 -15.76 -2.87 28.74
CA SER A 55 -14.50 -2.57 28.08
C SER A 55 -14.37 -3.44 26.83
N GLU A 56 -15.02 -3.04 25.76
CA GLU A 56 -14.84 -3.70 24.48
C GLU A 56 -13.67 -3.06 23.73
N PHE A 57 -12.55 -3.76 23.72
CA PHE A 57 -11.39 -3.38 22.93
C PHE A 57 -11.49 -4.09 21.57
N LYS A 58 -11.78 -3.35 20.51
CA LYS A 58 -11.78 -3.89 19.16
C LYS A 58 -10.66 -3.25 18.36
N ALA A 59 -9.74 -4.08 17.89
CA ALA A 59 -8.82 -3.71 16.83
C ALA A 59 -9.18 -4.50 15.58
N GLN A 60 -9.22 -3.84 14.44
CA GLN A 60 -9.50 -4.49 13.15
C GLN A 60 -8.70 -3.83 12.04
N ILE A 61 -8.40 -4.62 11.01
CA ILE A 61 -7.83 -4.09 9.78
C ILE A 61 -8.97 -3.63 8.89
N THR A 62 -8.92 -2.36 8.48
CA THR A 62 -9.89 -1.81 7.54
C THR A 62 -9.52 -2.22 6.13
N THR A 63 -10.45 -2.87 5.45
CA THR A 63 -10.35 -3.22 4.03
C THR A 63 -11.31 -2.35 3.22
N ILE A 64 -10.80 -1.76 2.14
CA ILE A 64 -11.58 -0.93 1.24
C ILE A 64 -11.57 -1.58 -0.14
N SER A 65 -12.74 -1.70 -0.77
CA SER A 65 -12.86 -2.08 -2.18
C SER A 65 -12.90 -0.79 -3.03
N ASN A 66 -11.91 -0.63 -3.89
CA ASN A 66 -11.77 0.53 -4.76
C ASN A 66 -11.63 0.14 -6.22
N THR A 67 -12.26 0.90 -7.11
CA THR A 67 -11.96 0.84 -8.54
C THR A 67 -10.84 1.83 -8.84
N ILE A 68 -9.68 1.31 -9.21
CA ILE A 68 -8.47 2.09 -9.51
C ILE A 68 -8.24 2.12 -11.01
N SER A 69 -7.86 3.29 -11.53
CA SER A 69 -7.44 3.47 -12.91
C SER A 69 -5.91 3.42 -13.00
N TYR A 70 -5.41 2.54 -13.85
CA TYR A 70 -3.98 2.40 -14.15
C TYR A 70 -3.71 2.98 -15.53
N LEU A 71 -2.70 3.85 -15.66
CA LEU A 71 -2.23 4.31 -16.96
C LEU A 71 -1.72 3.09 -17.74
N SER A 72 -2.32 2.82 -18.89
CA SER A 72 -1.98 1.69 -19.74
C SER A 72 -1.21 2.09 -20.99
N GLN A 73 -1.45 3.30 -21.52
CA GLN A 73 -0.77 3.79 -22.70
C GLN A 73 -0.73 5.32 -22.75
N ILE A 74 0.38 5.84 -23.28
CA ILE A 74 0.50 7.23 -23.76
C ILE A 74 0.77 7.15 -25.26
N ASP A 75 -0.08 7.76 -26.05
CA ASP A 75 0.06 7.84 -27.51
C ASP A 75 0.53 9.23 -27.92
N PHE A 76 1.58 9.28 -28.74
CA PHE A 76 2.14 10.49 -29.31
C PHE A 76 1.80 10.50 -30.80
N GLU A 77 0.81 11.29 -31.18
CA GLU A 77 0.29 11.34 -32.55
C GLU A 77 1.41 11.44 -33.60
N GLY A 78 1.49 10.44 -34.48
CA GLY A 78 2.46 10.35 -35.56
C GLY A 78 3.89 10.01 -35.18
N LEU A 79 4.20 9.80 -33.89
CA LEU A 79 5.55 9.48 -33.39
C LEU A 79 5.66 8.06 -32.85
N GLY A 80 4.66 7.60 -32.11
CA GLY A 80 4.67 6.30 -31.46
C GLY A 80 3.96 6.31 -30.12
N LYS A 81 4.24 5.31 -29.27
CA LYS A 81 3.55 5.16 -28.00
C LYS A 81 4.41 4.53 -26.92
N VAL A 82 4.03 4.80 -25.68
CA VAL A 82 4.54 4.13 -24.47
C VAL A 82 3.43 3.28 -23.88
N ILE A 83 3.72 2.00 -23.62
CA ILE A 83 2.79 1.03 -23.04
C ILE A 83 3.27 0.69 -21.65
N PHE A 84 2.35 0.67 -20.68
CA PHE A 84 2.58 0.29 -19.29
C PHE A 84 1.89 -1.04 -19.03
N GLU A 85 2.67 -2.07 -18.77
CA GLU A 85 2.17 -3.42 -18.56
C GLU A 85 2.10 -3.69 -17.05
N LYS A 86 0.88 -3.91 -16.56
CA LYS A 86 0.67 -4.29 -15.17
C LYS A 86 0.77 -5.80 -15.02
N GLY A 87 1.43 -6.24 -13.96
CA GLY A 87 1.53 -7.64 -13.56
C GLY A 87 0.80 -7.95 -12.26
N SER A 88 0.44 -9.20 -12.10
CA SER A 88 -0.08 -9.77 -10.87
C SER A 88 1.03 -10.33 -9.98
N GLY A 89 0.67 -11.10 -8.96
CA GLY A 89 1.64 -11.83 -8.14
C GLY A 89 2.31 -11.00 -7.06
N ARG A 90 1.62 -10.00 -6.53
CA ARG A 90 2.03 -9.29 -5.31
C ARG A 90 1.76 -10.17 -4.09
N THR A 91 2.81 -10.56 -3.39
CA THR A 91 2.68 -11.35 -2.14
C THR A 91 2.17 -10.49 -0.99
N ASP A 92 2.53 -9.20 -0.99
CA ASP A 92 2.14 -8.24 0.05
C ASP A 92 0.73 -7.68 -0.13
N ALA A 93 0.16 -7.80 -1.33
CA ALA A 93 -1.17 -7.32 -1.68
C ALA A 93 -1.75 -8.16 -2.84
N PRO A 94 -2.27 -9.38 -2.56
CA PRO A 94 -2.61 -10.37 -3.60
C PRO A 94 -3.65 -9.90 -4.62
N PHE A 95 -4.47 -8.92 -4.27
CA PHE A 95 -5.53 -8.36 -5.13
C PHE A 95 -5.10 -7.09 -5.87
N GLU A 96 -3.84 -6.66 -5.69
CA GLU A 96 -3.30 -5.47 -6.34
C GLU A 96 -2.33 -5.83 -7.47
N TYR A 97 -2.08 -4.85 -8.32
CA TYR A 97 -1.14 -4.96 -9.43
C TYR A 97 0.16 -4.19 -9.14
N LYS A 98 1.21 -4.57 -9.85
CA LYS A 98 2.48 -3.84 -9.93
C LYS A 98 2.76 -3.49 -11.38
N LEU A 99 3.62 -2.51 -11.62
CA LEU A 99 4.11 -2.21 -12.96
C LEU A 99 5.23 -3.19 -13.30
N ASP A 100 5.01 -4.07 -14.29
CA ASP A 100 6.01 -5.06 -14.68
C ASP A 100 6.95 -4.53 -15.76
N LYS A 101 6.39 -3.86 -16.77
CA LYS A 101 7.16 -3.45 -17.93
C LYS A 101 6.66 -2.16 -18.52
N ILE A 102 7.59 -1.36 -19.06
CA ILE A 102 7.30 -0.19 -19.88
C ILE A 102 7.89 -0.45 -21.26
N THR A 103 7.08 -0.35 -22.32
CA THR A 103 7.52 -0.59 -23.69
C THR A 103 7.34 0.66 -24.53
N VAL A 104 8.42 1.10 -25.18
CA VAL A 104 8.40 2.23 -26.12
C VAL A 104 8.34 1.70 -27.54
N LYS A 105 7.35 2.13 -28.31
CA LYS A 105 7.13 1.73 -29.71
C LYS A 105 7.13 2.95 -30.61
N ASN A 106 7.64 2.76 -31.83
CA ASN A 106 7.54 3.77 -32.87
C ASN A 106 6.13 3.78 -33.52
N ASN A 107 5.93 4.67 -34.48
CA ASN A 107 4.64 4.82 -35.17
C ASN A 107 4.22 3.58 -35.97
N SER A 108 5.17 2.75 -36.44
CA SER A 108 4.86 1.47 -37.13
C SER A 108 4.51 0.33 -36.14
N GLY A 109 4.54 0.59 -34.83
CA GLY A 109 4.27 -0.40 -33.78
C GLY A 109 5.48 -1.26 -33.40
N ALA A 110 6.66 -1.05 -34.01
CA ALA A 110 7.87 -1.77 -33.66
C ALA A 110 8.42 -1.26 -32.32
N THR A 111 8.91 -2.19 -31.49
CA THR A 111 9.55 -1.84 -30.23
C THR A 111 10.88 -1.15 -30.47
N ILE A 112 11.10 -0.01 -29.83
CA ILE A 112 12.37 0.72 -29.82
C ILE A 112 13.21 0.23 -28.64
N LYS A 113 12.62 0.22 -27.45
CA LYS A 113 13.21 -0.24 -26.20
C LYS A 113 12.13 -0.57 -25.17
N SER A 114 12.53 -1.27 -24.14
CA SER A 114 11.64 -1.51 -22.99
C SER A 114 12.41 -1.44 -21.67
N PHE A 115 11.64 -1.33 -20.58
CA PHE A 115 12.16 -1.32 -19.23
C PHE A 115 11.43 -2.40 -18.44
N GLN A 116 12.18 -3.40 -17.94
CA GLN A 116 11.65 -4.47 -17.10
C GLN A 116 11.92 -4.12 -15.64
N LEU A 117 10.87 -4.12 -14.82
CA LEU A 117 10.95 -3.88 -13.39
C LEU A 117 10.93 -5.22 -12.65
N ASN A 118 11.89 -5.43 -11.76
CA ASN A 118 11.98 -6.64 -10.94
C ASN A 118 11.80 -6.30 -9.47
N TYR A 119 11.08 -7.17 -8.77
CA TYR A 119 10.68 -6.94 -7.39
C TYR A 119 11.03 -8.13 -6.51
N GLN A 120 11.26 -7.85 -5.24
CA GLN A 120 11.30 -8.86 -4.20
C GLN A 120 10.23 -8.58 -3.15
N PHE A 121 9.84 -9.65 -2.46
CA PHE A 121 8.85 -9.61 -1.38
C PHE A 121 9.45 -10.25 -0.13
N PRO A 122 10.40 -9.59 0.55
CA PRO A 122 11.01 -10.16 1.75
C PRO A 122 9.93 -10.39 2.81
N LEU A 123 9.98 -11.58 3.42
CA LEU A 123 9.24 -11.88 4.63
C LEU A 123 9.93 -11.16 5.78
N ARG A 124 9.20 -10.38 6.55
CA ARG A 124 9.76 -9.80 7.75
C ARG A 124 10.11 -10.90 8.76
N THR A 125 11.26 -10.78 9.41
CA THR A 125 11.75 -11.69 10.45
C THR A 125 11.86 -11.03 11.81
N GLY A 126 11.60 -9.72 11.90
CA GLY A 126 11.70 -8.96 13.14
C GLY A 126 10.60 -9.27 14.15
N THR A 127 10.77 -8.80 15.38
CA THR A 127 9.87 -9.02 16.53
C THR A 127 8.56 -8.24 16.46
N TYR A 128 8.49 -7.21 15.60
CA TYR A 128 7.32 -6.33 15.48
C TYR A 128 6.21 -7.00 14.69
N SER A 129 5.54 -7.97 15.31
CA SER A 129 4.43 -8.68 14.68
C SER A 129 3.16 -7.83 14.62
N CYS A 130 2.30 -8.15 13.69
CA CYS A 130 0.95 -7.60 13.69
C CYS A 130 0.09 -8.43 14.65
N GLN A 131 -0.45 -7.79 15.68
CA GLN A 131 -1.21 -8.44 16.73
C GLN A 131 -2.60 -8.90 16.28
N ILE A 132 -3.12 -8.32 15.21
CA ILE A 132 -4.48 -8.58 14.71
C ILE A 132 -4.51 -9.12 13.28
N CYS A 133 -3.35 -9.43 12.70
CA CYS A 133 -3.28 -9.91 11.31
C CYS A 133 -3.64 -11.39 11.23
N THR A 134 -4.72 -11.70 10.56
CA THR A 134 -5.17 -13.07 10.28
C THR A 134 -4.59 -13.67 9.01
N THR A 135 -4.01 -12.84 8.15
CA THR A 135 -3.46 -13.22 6.84
C THR A 135 -1.97 -12.94 6.75
N GLN A 136 -1.26 -13.76 5.97
CA GLN A 136 0.21 -13.69 5.86
C GLN A 136 0.70 -12.54 4.99
N ASP A 137 -0.13 -12.00 4.09
CA ASP A 137 0.24 -10.94 3.15
C ASP A 137 0.80 -9.68 3.82
N VAL A 138 0.32 -9.36 5.02
CA VAL A 138 0.78 -8.19 5.79
C VAL A 138 2.23 -8.29 6.29
N ASN A 139 2.81 -9.48 6.28
CA ASN A 139 4.20 -9.72 6.66
C ASN A 139 5.20 -9.51 5.51
N TYR A 140 4.70 -9.28 4.31
CA TYR A 140 5.50 -8.99 3.14
C TYR A 140 5.43 -7.52 2.75
N ARG A 141 6.46 -7.04 2.07
CA ARG A 141 6.50 -5.71 1.45
C ARG A 141 7.14 -5.81 0.08
N MET A 142 6.60 -5.08 -0.88
CA MET A 142 7.16 -5.00 -2.22
C MET A 142 8.32 -4.02 -2.28
N PHE A 143 9.47 -4.46 -2.80
CA PHE A 143 10.64 -3.64 -3.07
C PHE A 143 11.10 -3.83 -4.51
N LEU A 144 11.37 -2.73 -5.20
CA LEU A 144 11.95 -2.73 -6.53
C LEU A 144 13.45 -3.09 -6.41
N THR A 145 13.87 -4.20 -6.99
CA THR A 145 15.27 -4.66 -6.92
C THR A 145 16.10 -4.22 -8.10
N SER A 146 15.50 -4.17 -9.28
CA SER A 146 16.20 -3.67 -10.46
C SER A 146 15.24 -3.12 -11.51
N LEU A 147 15.78 -2.22 -12.32
CA LEU A 147 15.20 -1.74 -13.56
C LEU A 147 16.18 -2.09 -14.69
N ASN A 148 15.75 -2.96 -15.61
CA ASN A 148 16.54 -3.36 -16.75
C ASN A 148 16.06 -2.61 -18.00
N GLU A 149 16.91 -1.77 -18.58
CA GLU A 149 16.69 -1.22 -19.90
C GLU A 149 17.04 -2.28 -20.95
N GLN A 150 16.13 -2.55 -21.85
CA GLN A 150 16.23 -3.56 -22.89
C GLN A 150 16.19 -2.94 -24.28
N ASP A 151 16.97 -3.47 -25.18
CA ASP A 151 16.95 -3.11 -26.60
C ASP A 151 15.64 -3.59 -27.29
N LYS A 152 15.55 -3.33 -28.59
CA LYS A 152 14.40 -3.75 -29.42
C LYS A 152 14.19 -5.27 -29.47
N THR A 153 15.22 -6.06 -29.16
CA THR A 153 15.18 -7.55 -29.17
C THR A 153 14.95 -8.14 -27.78
N GLY A 154 14.90 -7.31 -26.75
CA GLY A 154 14.67 -7.73 -25.35
C GLY A 154 15.94 -8.05 -24.59
N ASN A 155 17.13 -7.78 -25.14
CA ASN A 155 18.38 -7.97 -24.41
C ASN A 155 18.63 -6.79 -23.45
N ASN A 156 19.10 -7.09 -22.25
CA ASN A 156 19.46 -6.06 -21.29
C ASN A 156 20.70 -5.28 -21.78
N VAL A 157 20.54 -3.97 -21.93
CA VAL A 157 21.63 -3.05 -22.30
C VAL A 157 22.13 -2.26 -21.12
N LYS A 158 21.29 -2.04 -20.11
CA LYS A 158 21.63 -1.36 -18.86
C LYS A 158 20.76 -1.86 -17.71
N THR A 159 21.38 -2.07 -16.56
CA THR A 159 20.69 -2.45 -15.33
C THR A 159 20.95 -1.40 -14.24
N TYR A 160 19.88 -0.96 -13.60
CA TYR A 160 19.91 -0.17 -12.38
C TYR A 160 19.49 -1.07 -11.23
N THR A 161 20.32 -1.20 -10.21
CA THR A 161 20.05 -2.01 -9.03
C THR A 161 19.74 -1.12 -7.84
N PHE A 162 18.78 -1.55 -7.02
CA PHE A 162 18.35 -0.85 -5.81
C PHE A 162 18.66 -1.72 -4.59
N GLU A 163 19.37 -1.15 -3.66
CA GLU A 163 19.72 -1.78 -2.39
C GLU A 163 19.01 -1.03 -1.25
N TYR A 164 18.57 -1.77 -0.27
CA TYR A 164 17.81 -1.24 0.87
C TYR A 164 18.45 -1.70 2.17
N ASN A 165 18.55 -0.81 3.11
CA ASN A 165 19.04 -1.15 4.44
C ASN A 165 17.93 -1.84 5.24
N ASP A 166 18.30 -2.91 5.96
CA ASP A 166 17.51 -3.50 7.04
C ASP A 166 16.12 -4.02 6.66
N LEU A 167 15.94 -4.53 5.45
CA LEU A 167 14.64 -4.99 4.93
C LEU A 167 13.93 -5.98 5.86
N ASN A 168 14.70 -6.88 6.51
CA ASN A 168 14.14 -7.94 7.35
C ASN A 168 13.69 -7.45 8.73
N ASN A 169 14.18 -6.29 9.17
CA ASN A 169 13.83 -5.69 10.46
C ASN A 169 12.64 -4.73 10.38
N LEU A 170 12.08 -4.52 9.19
CA LEU A 170 10.87 -3.73 9.06
C LEU A 170 9.72 -4.43 9.77
N PRO A 171 8.81 -3.69 10.42
CA PRO A 171 7.65 -4.26 11.09
C PRO A 171 6.66 -4.83 10.06
N ALA A 172 5.77 -5.71 10.50
CA ALA A 172 4.57 -6.04 9.72
C ALA A 172 3.80 -4.75 9.37
N ARG A 173 3.11 -4.74 8.22
CA ARG A 173 2.44 -3.52 7.71
C ARG A 173 1.49 -2.87 8.72
N PHE A 174 0.87 -3.67 9.57
CA PHE A 174 -0.10 -3.22 10.56
C PHE A 174 0.32 -3.57 12.00
N SER A 175 1.63 -3.55 12.28
CA SER A 175 2.11 -3.68 13.66
C SER A 175 1.84 -2.39 14.44
N TYR A 176 1.75 -2.51 15.75
CA TYR A 176 1.62 -1.36 16.65
C TYR A 176 2.95 -0.62 16.88
N ALA A 177 4.05 -1.08 16.26
CA ALA A 177 5.37 -0.44 16.34
C ALA A 177 5.42 0.89 15.56
N GLN A 178 4.54 1.81 15.91
CA GLN A 178 4.40 3.11 15.26
C GLN A 178 4.26 4.23 16.31
N ASP A 179 4.68 5.42 15.91
CA ASP A 179 4.48 6.63 16.70
C ASP A 179 3.07 7.21 16.49
N HIS A 180 2.79 8.34 17.11
CA HIS A 180 1.52 9.05 16.98
C HIS A 180 1.18 9.43 15.52
N TRP A 181 2.17 9.59 14.66
CA TRP A 181 2.01 9.95 13.26
C TRP A 181 1.90 8.73 12.33
N GLY A 182 2.00 7.51 12.89
CA GLY A 182 1.95 6.26 12.12
C GLY A 182 3.29 5.83 11.52
N TYR A 183 4.40 6.46 11.87
CA TYR A 183 5.73 6.04 11.44
C TYR A 183 6.32 4.98 12.36
N PHE A 184 7.09 4.08 11.80
CA PHE A 184 7.82 3.06 12.56
C PHE A 184 8.74 3.71 13.60
N ASN A 185 8.57 3.35 14.86
CA ASN A 185 9.27 3.97 16.00
C ASN A 185 10.39 3.10 16.58
N GLY A 186 10.64 1.92 16.03
CA GLY A 186 11.67 1.00 16.50
C GLY A 186 11.39 0.36 17.87
N LYS A 187 10.15 0.45 18.38
CA LYS A 187 9.76 -0.08 19.66
C LYS A 187 8.62 -1.07 19.54
N TYR A 188 8.58 -2.03 20.46
CA TYR A 188 7.45 -2.92 20.58
C TYR A 188 6.32 -2.23 21.35
N ASN A 189 5.24 -1.95 20.68
CA ASN A 189 4.03 -1.39 21.29
C ASN A 189 2.98 -2.49 21.40
N ASN A 190 2.38 -2.62 22.56
CA ASN A 190 1.27 -3.56 22.79
C ASN A 190 -0.06 -3.02 22.23
N ASP A 191 -0.15 -1.72 22.02
CA ASP A 191 -1.31 -1.02 21.48
C ASP A 191 -0.87 0.21 20.66
N ILE A 192 -1.75 0.72 19.81
CA ILE A 192 -1.59 2.01 19.12
C ILE A 192 -1.99 3.20 19.99
N ILE A 193 -2.73 2.95 21.08
CA ILE A 193 -3.12 3.96 22.05
C ILE A 193 -2.16 3.89 23.23
N SER A 194 -1.43 4.98 23.49
CA SER A 194 -0.59 5.08 24.68
C SER A 194 -1.45 5.16 25.95
N ILE A 195 -1.04 4.46 27.00
CA ILE A 195 -1.68 4.59 28.32
C ILE A 195 -1.66 6.04 28.81
N ASN A 196 -0.64 6.82 28.40
CA ASN A 196 -0.50 8.22 28.79
C ASN A 196 -1.52 9.15 28.10
N ASP A 197 -2.09 8.69 26.97
CA ASP A 197 -3.13 9.42 26.24
C ASP A 197 -4.54 9.16 26.82
N VAL A 198 -4.61 8.24 27.79
CA VAL A 198 -5.85 7.89 28.46
C VAL A 198 -5.95 8.69 29.78
N PRO A 199 -7.07 9.38 30.04
CA PRO A 199 -7.27 10.09 31.30
C PRO A 199 -7.02 9.16 32.51
N SER A 200 -6.39 9.67 33.55
CA SER A 200 -5.88 8.87 34.70
C SER A 200 -6.94 8.01 35.38
N ASN A 201 -8.19 8.45 35.42
CA ASN A 201 -9.33 7.73 35.95
C ASN A 201 -9.72 6.47 35.15
N TYR A 202 -9.18 6.31 33.91
CA TYR A 202 -9.42 5.15 33.07
C TYR A 202 -8.17 4.29 32.85
N GLN A 203 -6.98 4.75 33.27
CA GLN A 203 -5.72 4.03 33.04
C GLN A 203 -5.69 2.64 33.67
N GLY A 204 -6.38 2.43 34.78
CA GLY A 204 -6.51 1.12 35.42
C GLY A 204 -7.17 0.05 34.55
N ILE A 205 -7.97 0.45 33.56
CA ILE A 205 -8.62 -0.46 32.60
C ILE A 205 -7.60 -0.99 31.59
N PHE A 206 -6.52 -0.23 31.34
CA PHE A 206 -5.48 -0.56 30.36
C PHE A 206 -4.26 -1.26 30.97
N SER A 207 -4.18 -1.34 32.30
CA SER A 207 -3.00 -1.89 33.00
C SER A 207 -2.73 -3.38 32.77
N GLY A 208 -3.67 -4.11 32.18
CA GLY A 208 -3.49 -5.51 31.76
C GLY A 208 -2.91 -5.70 30.35
N HIS A 209 -2.58 -4.60 29.64
CA HIS A 209 -2.12 -4.62 28.24
C HIS A 209 -0.73 -3.96 28.05
N VAL A 210 0.03 -3.78 29.13
CA VAL A 210 1.41 -3.26 29.09
C VAL A 210 2.41 -4.41 29.00
#